data_563cf05d616814162d4c8eb8b66c1479
#
_entry.id   563cf05d616814162d4c8eb8b66c1479
#
_cell.length_a   1.000
_cell.length_b   1.000
_cell.length_c   1.000
_cell.angle_alpha   90.00
_cell.angle_beta   90.00
_cell.angle_gamma   90.00
#
_symmetry.space_group_name_H-M   'P 1'
#
loop_
_entity.id
_entity.type
_entity.pdbx_description
1 polymer ?
#
loop_
_entity_poly.entity_id
_entity_poly.type
_entity_poly.pdbx_seq_one_letter_code
_entity_poly.pdbx_strand_id
1 'polypeptide(L)'
;FCWPGCLTVMYNSDHIGLLQITDIKKNNDYAMWLKVIQKTDCFLLDECLARYRRGRVGSVSTHGYSTMIRWHYKLWHEAMGMNALVSLFWTGVNLVCGVYKKMHYVKNYSAAILGKH
;
A
#
# COMPACT_ATOMS: atom_id res chain seq x y z
N PHE A 1 -1.83 -3.62 5.84
CA PHE A 1 -2.91 -3.20 4.96
C PHE A 1 -2.75 -1.72 4.62
N CYS A 2 -2.35 -1.43 3.38
CA CYS A 2 -2.03 -0.08 2.94
C CYS A 2 -3.18 0.53 2.13
N TRP A 3 -3.80 1.57 2.65
CA TRP A 3 -4.71 2.44 1.91
C TRP A 3 -3.96 3.57 1.17
N PRO A 4 -2.99 4.22 1.83
CA PRO A 4 -2.25 5.30 1.23
C PRO A 4 -1.38 4.81 0.06
N GLY A 5 -1.39 5.56 -1.02
CA GLY A 5 -0.44 5.41 -2.12
C GLY A 5 0.34 6.69 -2.31
N CYS A 6 1.45 6.66 -3.01
CA CYS A 6 2.29 7.84 -3.24
C CYS A 6 1.55 9.04 -3.85
N LEU A 7 0.44 8.78 -4.53
CA LEU A 7 -0.39 9.82 -5.17
C LEU A 7 -1.26 10.60 -4.17
N THR A 8 -1.52 10.03 -2.98
CA THR A 8 -2.57 10.52 -2.07
C THR A 8 -2.08 10.84 -0.67
N VAL A 9 -0.77 10.83 -0.45
CA VAL A 9 -0.19 11.09 0.87
C VAL A 9 0.79 12.24 0.81
N MET A 10 0.67 13.14 1.77
CA MET A 10 1.68 14.16 2.08
C MET A 10 2.07 14.07 3.55
N TYR A 11 3.29 14.40 3.88
CA TYR A 11 3.75 14.56 5.25
C TYR A 11 4.63 15.81 5.38
N ASN A 12 4.65 16.38 6.57
CA ASN A 12 5.50 17.53 6.87
C ASN A 12 6.90 17.07 7.31
N SER A 13 7.90 17.29 6.45
CA SER A 13 9.29 16.91 6.70
C SER A 13 9.94 17.76 7.81
N ASP A 14 9.45 18.96 8.07
CA ASP A 14 10.00 19.82 9.14
C ASP A 14 9.70 19.26 10.53
N HIS A 15 8.58 18.54 10.67
CA HIS A 15 8.21 17.91 11.94
C HIS A 15 8.86 16.54 12.16
N ILE A 16 8.96 15.72 11.15
CA ILE A 16 9.39 14.32 11.31
C ILE A 16 10.73 14.00 10.66
N GLY A 17 11.33 14.96 9.96
CA GLY A 17 12.55 14.82 9.19
C GLY A 17 12.32 14.16 7.83
N LEU A 18 13.32 14.20 6.99
CA LEU A 18 13.31 13.49 5.71
C LEU A 18 13.41 11.98 5.96
N LEU A 19 12.47 11.24 5.45
CA LEU A 19 12.46 9.78 5.49
C LEU A 19 12.79 9.22 4.12
N GLN A 20 13.88 8.47 4.06
CA GLN A 20 14.30 7.78 2.84
C GLN A 20 13.39 6.58 2.57
N ILE A 21 12.98 6.42 1.31
CA ILE A 21 12.29 5.21 0.87
C ILE A 21 13.20 4.00 1.09
N THR A 22 12.66 2.94 1.68
CA THR A 22 13.42 1.72 1.93
C THR A 22 13.79 1.04 0.61
N ASP A 23 15.05 0.57 0.49
CA ASP A 23 15.55 -0.10 -0.72
C ASP A 23 15.01 -1.53 -0.84
N ILE A 24 13.71 -1.63 -1.05
CA ILE A 24 13.03 -2.85 -1.46
C ILE A 24 12.30 -2.59 -2.78
N LYS A 25 12.38 -3.52 -3.69
CA LYS A 25 11.86 -3.37 -5.06
C LYS A 25 10.34 -3.11 -5.12
N LYS A 26 9.59 -3.61 -4.14
CA LYS A 26 8.12 -3.45 -4.05
C LYS A 26 7.72 -3.15 -2.62
N ASN A 27 6.55 -2.51 -2.45
CA ASN A 27 6.04 -2.03 -1.17
C ASN A 27 6.99 -1.04 -0.44
N ASN A 28 7.90 -0.42 -1.17
CA ASN A 28 8.83 0.57 -0.63
C ASN A 28 8.09 1.81 -0.09
N ASP A 29 7.07 2.26 -0.81
CA ASP A 29 6.14 3.31 -0.37
C ASP A 29 5.39 2.89 0.91
N TYR A 30 4.90 1.68 0.96
CA TYR A 30 4.24 1.15 2.15
C TYR A 30 5.19 1.12 3.37
N ALA A 31 6.42 0.65 3.19
CA ALA A 31 7.44 0.68 4.24
C ALA A 31 7.71 2.11 4.74
N MET A 32 7.78 3.08 3.82
CA MET A 32 7.96 4.49 4.16
C MET A 32 6.78 5.01 4.99
N TRP A 33 5.54 4.75 4.57
CA TRP A 33 4.35 5.22 5.30
C TRP A 33 4.22 4.59 6.68
N LEU A 34 4.63 3.32 6.86
CA LEU A 34 4.72 2.70 8.18
C LEU A 34 5.71 3.43 9.10
N LYS A 35 6.82 3.93 8.58
CA LYS A 35 7.77 4.75 9.35
C LYS A 35 7.24 6.14 9.67
N VAL A 36 6.48 6.74 8.75
CA VAL A 36 5.83 8.05 8.97
C VAL A 36 4.81 7.96 10.11
N ILE A 37 3.89 7.00 10.06
CA ILE A 37 2.83 6.86 11.08
C ILE A 37 3.33 6.45 12.47
N GLN A 38 4.57 5.99 12.60
CA GLN A 38 5.21 5.78 13.90
C GLN A 38 5.65 7.09 14.57
N LYS A 39 5.74 8.17 13.81
CA LYS A 39 6.23 9.46 14.28
C LYS A 39 5.16 10.53 14.39
N THR A 40 4.03 10.36 13.72
CA THR A 40 2.96 11.35 13.67
C THR A 40 1.62 10.69 13.39
N ASP A 41 0.54 11.39 13.74
CA ASP A 41 -0.82 10.98 13.40
C ASP A 41 -1.10 11.18 11.92
N CYS A 42 -2.11 10.45 11.42
CA CYS A 42 -2.59 10.55 10.06
C CYS A 42 -4.00 11.14 10.03
N PHE A 43 -4.20 12.18 9.26
CA PHE A 43 -5.50 12.81 9.05
C PHE A 43 -6.02 12.54 7.64
N LEU A 44 -7.30 12.22 7.54
CA LEU A 44 -7.98 12.06 6.27
C LEU A 44 -8.48 13.42 5.78
N LEU A 45 -8.04 13.82 4.58
CA LEU A 45 -8.72 14.84 3.80
C LEU A 45 -9.82 14.16 2.97
N ASP A 46 -11.08 14.35 3.33
CA ASP A 46 -12.23 13.71 2.69
C ASP A 46 -12.63 14.45 1.38
N GLU A 47 -11.65 14.55 0.48
CA GLU A 47 -11.83 15.15 -0.84
C GLU A 47 -11.23 14.24 -1.92
N CYS A 48 -11.90 14.12 -3.06
CA CYS A 48 -11.43 13.33 -4.20
C CYS A 48 -10.48 14.14 -5.09
N LEU A 49 -9.23 14.27 -4.68
CA LEU A 49 -8.22 15.09 -5.37
C LEU A 49 -7.47 14.34 -6.47
N ALA A 50 -7.57 13.02 -6.54
CA ALA A 50 -6.80 12.21 -7.48
C ALA A 50 -7.58 11.04 -8.06
N ARG A 51 -7.25 10.67 -9.31
CA ARG A 51 -7.78 9.48 -9.98
C ARG A 51 -6.66 8.49 -10.29
N TYR A 52 -6.85 7.25 -9.88
CA TYR A 52 -5.89 6.18 -10.09
C TYR A 52 -6.28 5.31 -11.28
N ARG A 53 -5.40 5.22 -12.29
CA ARG A 53 -5.61 4.34 -13.44
C ARG A 53 -5.27 2.89 -13.09
N ARG A 54 -6.20 1.99 -13.32
CA ARG A 54 -6.02 0.55 -13.13
C ARG A 54 -6.02 -0.22 -14.46
N GLY A 55 -5.52 -1.45 -14.43
CA GLY A 55 -5.64 -2.38 -15.56
C GLY A 55 -4.67 -2.13 -16.73
N ARG A 56 -3.63 -1.32 -16.54
CA ARG A 56 -2.59 -1.17 -17.58
C ARG A 56 -1.76 -2.45 -17.68
N VAL A 57 -1.61 -2.98 -18.89
CA VAL A 57 -0.68 -4.07 -19.19
C VAL A 57 0.74 -3.64 -18.84
N GLY A 58 1.50 -4.51 -18.15
CA GLY A 58 2.85 -4.19 -17.67
C GLY A 58 2.92 -3.36 -16.40
N SER A 59 1.78 -3.14 -15.71
CA SER A 59 1.78 -2.46 -14.41
C SER A 59 2.56 -3.26 -13.36
N VAL A 60 3.38 -2.56 -12.57
CA VAL A 60 4.17 -3.14 -11.46
C VAL A 60 3.29 -3.82 -10.40
N SER A 61 2.03 -3.40 -10.29
CA SER A 61 1.06 -3.95 -9.34
C SER A 61 0.33 -5.21 -9.83
N THR A 62 0.53 -5.63 -11.09
CA THR A 62 -0.14 -6.79 -11.67
C THR A 62 0.72 -8.04 -11.51
N HIS A 63 0.63 -8.72 -10.38
CA HIS A 63 1.41 -9.93 -10.09
C HIS A 63 0.57 -11.00 -9.41
N GLY A 64 1.01 -12.27 -9.57
CA GLY A 64 0.40 -13.42 -8.91
C GLY A 64 0.49 -13.37 -7.37
N TYR A 65 -0.40 -14.10 -6.71
CA TYR A 65 -0.51 -14.13 -5.24
C TYR A 65 0.78 -14.55 -4.54
N SER A 66 1.52 -15.51 -5.09
CA SER A 66 2.81 -15.97 -4.53
C SER A 66 3.85 -14.84 -4.46
N THR A 67 3.94 -14.05 -5.51
CA THR A 67 4.82 -12.89 -5.57
C THR A 67 4.40 -11.83 -4.54
N MET A 68 3.11 -11.61 -4.37
CA MET A 68 2.58 -10.66 -3.39
C MET A 68 2.91 -11.09 -1.95
N ILE A 69 2.73 -12.36 -1.61
CA ILE A 69 3.08 -12.93 -0.30
C ILE A 69 4.57 -12.72 0.01
N ARG A 70 5.43 -13.06 -0.95
CA ARG A 70 6.89 -12.89 -0.81
C ARG A 70 7.29 -11.44 -0.53
N TRP A 71 6.68 -10.47 -1.22
CA TRP A 71 7.00 -9.05 -1.02
C TRP A 71 6.43 -8.48 0.28
N HIS A 72 5.29 -8.97 0.76
CA HIS A 72 4.79 -8.62 2.10
C HIS A 72 5.70 -9.19 3.19
N TYR A 73 6.17 -10.42 3.06
CA TYR A 73 7.15 -10.99 4.00
C TYR A 73 8.44 -10.16 4.03
N LYS A 74 8.98 -9.81 2.86
CA LYS A 74 10.18 -8.96 2.78
C LYS A 74 9.99 -7.58 3.39
N LEU A 75 8.81 -6.99 3.23
CA LEU A 75 8.46 -5.73 3.89
C LEU A 75 8.65 -5.81 5.41
N TRP A 76 8.08 -6.83 6.04
CA TRP A 76 8.14 -6.97 7.49
C TRP A 76 9.51 -7.41 7.98
N HIS A 77 10.13 -8.33 7.29
CA HIS A 77 11.42 -8.90 7.69
C HIS A 77 12.61 -7.98 7.39
N GLU A 78 12.72 -7.50 6.16
CA GLU A 78 13.87 -6.71 5.70
C GLU A 78 13.69 -5.20 5.97
N ALA A 79 12.54 -4.63 5.63
CA ALA A 79 12.34 -3.19 5.74
C ALA A 79 12.00 -2.73 7.16
N MET A 80 11.25 -3.53 7.92
CA MET A 80 10.85 -3.23 9.30
C MET A 80 11.72 -3.92 10.34
N GLY A 81 12.63 -4.83 9.94
CA GLY A 81 13.58 -5.50 10.84
C GLY A 81 12.93 -6.47 11.82
N MET A 82 11.75 -7.01 11.50
CA MET A 82 11.04 -7.94 12.37
C MET A 82 11.59 -9.36 12.24
N ASN A 83 11.45 -10.18 13.31
CA ASN A 83 11.81 -11.58 13.25
C ASN A 83 10.88 -12.37 12.31
N ALA A 84 11.29 -13.58 11.90
CA ALA A 84 10.60 -14.39 10.90
C ALA A 84 9.15 -14.73 11.29
N LEU A 85 8.89 -15.07 12.55
CA LEU A 85 7.55 -15.43 13.02
C LEU A 85 6.59 -14.25 12.99
N VAL A 86 7.03 -13.08 13.47
CA VAL A 86 6.23 -11.85 13.44
C VAL A 86 6.00 -11.38 12.01
N SER A 87 7.00 -11.49 11.14
CA SER A 87 6.88 -11.14 9.73
C SER A 87 5.86 -12.02 9.01
N LEU A 88 5.84 -13.31 9.33
CA LEU A 88 4.86 -14.25 8.78
C LEU A 88 3.43 -13.93 9.27
N PHE A 89 3.27 -13.64 10.56
CA PHE A 89 1.99 -13.22 11.14
C PHE A 89 1.44 -11.96 10.46
N TRP A 90 2.23 -10.90 10.35
CA TRP A 90 1.81 -9.65 9.71
C TRP A 90 1.57 -9.80 8.22
N THR A 91 2.29 -10.68 7.53
CA THR A 91 2.01 -11.05 6.15
C THR A 91 0.62 -11.68 6.02
N GLY A 92 0.26 -12.61 6.90
CA GLY A 92 -1.08 -13.20 6.95
C GLY A 92 -2.17 -12.15 7.19
N VAL A 93 -1.99 -11.28 8.17
CA VAL A 93 -2.91 -10.17 8.46
C VAL A 93 -3.10 -9.27 7.23
N ASN A 94 -2.02 -8.87 6.56
CA ASN A 94 -2.11 -8.06 5.35
C ASN A 94 -2.87 -8.75 4.21
N LEU A 95 -2.69 -10.05 4.04
CA LEU A 95 -3.42 -10.81 3.01
C LEU A 95 -4.91 -10.85 3.30
N VAL A 96 -5.30 -11.14 4.53
CA VAL A 96 -6.72 -11.15 4.97
C VAL A 96 -7.34 -9.76 4.78
N CYS A 97 -6.68 -8.73 5.26
CA CYS A 97 -7.14 -7.35 5.09
C CYS A 97 -7.20 -6.91 3.63
N GLY A 98 -6.26 -7.39 2.79
CA GLY A 98 -6.25 -7.13 1.35
C GLY A 98 -7.43 -7.76 0.64
N VAL A 99 -7.79 -8.99 0.99
CA VAL A 99 -9.01 -9.66 0.47
C VAL A 99 -10.26 -8.92 0.92
N TYR A 100 -10.37 -8.59 2.22
CA TYR A 100 -11.48 -7.82 2.76
C TYR A 100 -11.67 -6.49 2.03
N LYS A 101 -10.58 -5.72 1.84
CA LYS A 101 -10.58 -4.47 1.07
C LYS A 101 -11.10 -4.68 -0.35
N LYS A 102 -10.63 -5.74 -1.03
CA LYS A 102 -11.02 -6.03 -2.40
C LYS A 102 -12.50 -6.36 -2.51
N MET A 103 -13.06 -7.08 -1.56
CA MET A 103 -14.47 -7.46 -1.53
C MET A 103 -15.40 -6.28 -1.23
N HIS A 104 -15.04 -5.42 -0.27
CA HIS A 104 -15.95 -4.39 0.25
C HIS A 104 -15.79 -3.01 -0.38
N TYR A 105 -14.56 -2.64 -0.79
CA TYR A 105 -14.25 -1.28 -1.19
C TYR A 105 -13.82 -1.12 -2.65
N VAL A 106 -13.41 -2.20 -3.33
CA VAL A 106 -13.00 -2.12 -4.73
C VAL A 106 -14.20 -2.36 -5.63
N LYS A 107 -14.83 -1.29 -6.07
CA LYS A 107 -15.87 -1.35 -7.11
C LYS A 107 -15.21 -1.42 -8.49
N ASN A 108 -15.66 -2.32 -9.35
CA ASN A 108 -15.23 -2.38 -10.74
C ASN A 108 -15.93 -1.25 -11.52
N TYR A 109 -15.25 -0.12 -11.66
CA TYR A 109 -15.75 1.03 -12.41
C TYR A 109 -15.82 0.81 -13.93
N SER A 110 -15.29 -0.30 -14.44
CA SER A 110 -15.30 -0.62 -15.88
C SER A 110 -16.70 -0.68 -16.48
N ALA A 111 -17.70 -1.10 -15.71
CA ALA A 111 -19.09 -1.15 -16.16
C ALA A 111 -19.78 0.23 -16.22
N ALA A 112 -19.32 1.19 -15.43
CA ALA A 112 -19.93 2.52 -15.36
C ALA A 112 -19.48 3.46 -16.49
N ILE A 113 -18.34 3.17 -17.12
CA ILE A 113 -17.80 3.99 -18.24
C ILE A 113 -18.39 3.53 -19.59
N LEU A 114 -18.69 2.23 -19.74
CA LEU A 114 -19.28 1.68 -20.96
C LEU A 114 -20.80 1.92 -21.10
N GLY A 115 -21.46 2.36 -20.03
CA GLY A 115 -22.90 2.66 -20.02
C GLY A 115 -23.28 4.13 -20.26
N LYS A 116 -22.32 5.00 -20.59
CA LYS A 116 -22.53 6.43 -20.85
C LYS A 116 -22.00 6.82 -22.24
N HIS A 117 -22.44 6.15 -23.26
CA HIS A 117 -22.41 6.64 -24.63
C HIS A 117 -23.71 6.31 -25.31
#